data_5043681773b168c0e67725f6ab161cef
#
_entry.id   5043681773b168c0e67725f6ab161cef
#
_cell.length_a   1.000
_cell.length_b   1.000
_cell.length_c   1.000
_cell.angle_alpha   90.00
_cell.angle_beta   90.00
_cell.angle_gamma   90.00
#
_symmetry.space_group_name_H-M   'P 1'
#
loop_
_entity.id
_entity.type
_entity.pdbx_description
1 polymer ?
#
loop_
_entity_poly.entity_id
_entity_poly.type
_entity_poly.pdbx_seq_one_letter_code
_entity_poly.pdbx_strand_id
1 'polypeptide(L)'
;MSTSKKVVVITGASQGIGAGLVKGFRERGYQVVATSRSIKPSSDPDILAVAGDIADPQTAERVIREAVAHFGRIDTLVNNAGIFVAKPFTEYSQEDYAQVVATNMSGFFHISQLAIVEMEKNASGHIVSVTTSLVDHAIDGVPSVLASLTKGGINAATKSLAIEYAKRGIRVNAVSPGIIKTPMHGEETHAALGSLHPVGHMGEIDDIVQAILYLDGANFVTGEILHVDGGQSAGH
;
A
#
# COMPACT_ATOMS: atom_id res chain seq x y z
N MET A 1 -4.10 18.42 27.93
CA MET A 1 -2.93 18.15 27.08
C MET A 1 -3.47 17.91 25.67
N SER A 2 -3.11 18.76 24.71
CA SER A 2 -3.50 18.52 23.31
C SER A 2 -2.72 17.29 22.83
N THR A 3 -3.39 16.17 22.64
CA THR A 3 -2.77 15.02 21.98
C THR A 3 -2.50 15.42 20.53
N SER A 4 -1.24 15.46 20.12
CA SER A 4 -0.89 15.71 18.73
C SER A 4 -1.60 14.68 17.84
N LYS A 5 -2.18 15.12 16.74
CA LYS A 5 -2.82 14.21 15.77
C LYS A 5 -1.78 13.21 15.25
N LYS A 6 -2.21 11.98 14.98
CA LYS A 6 -1.37 11.01 14.30
C LYS A 6 -1.20 11.38 12.82
N VAL A 7 -0.07 11.01 12.26
CA VAL A 7 0.31 11.31 10.87
C VAL A 7 0.45 10.02 10.08
N VAL A 8 -0.23 9.94 8.93
CA VAL A 8 -0.09 8.85 7.97
C VAL A 8 0.51 9.34 6.66
N VAL A 9 1.47 8.62 6.13
CA VAL A 9 2.00 8.79 4.77
C VAL A 9 1.37 7.74 3.86
N ILE A 10 0.77 8.15 2.74
CA ILE A 10 0.10 7.26 1.78
C ILE A 10 0.71 7.44 0.39
N THR A 11 1.28 6.39 -0.18
CA THR A 11 1.79 6.39 -1.55
C THR A 11 0.70 5.98 -2.55
N GLY A 12 0.76 6.49 -3.79
CA GLY A 12 -0.28 6.23 -4.80
C GLY A 12 -1.65 6.83 -4.45
N ALA A 13 -1.67 7.99 -3.79
CA ALA A 13 -2.84 8.57 -3.11
C ALA A 13 -3.83 9.32 -4.03
N SER A 14 -3.56 9.42 -5.34
CA SER A 14 -4.38 10.28 -6.24
C SER A 14 -5.68 9.65 -6.71
N GLN A 15 -5.84 8.35 -6.63
CA GLN A 15 -7.01 7.61 -7.12
C GLN A 15 -7.16 6.24 -6.45
N GLY A 16 -8.26 5.55 -6.72
CA GLY A 16 -8.51 4.17 -6.30
C GLY A 16 -8.39 3.98 -4.79
N ILE A 17 -7.75 2.90 -4.38
CA ILE A 17 -7.53 2.55 -2.96
C ILE A 17 -6.83 3.69 -2.21
N GLY A 18 -5.80 4.29 -2.80
CA GLY A 18 -5.04 5.36 -2.16
C GLY A 18 -5.89 6.59 -1.83
N ALA A 19 -6.76 7.02 -2.73
CA ALA A 19 -7.69 8.12 -2.48
C ALA A 19 -8.73 7.76 -1.40
N GLY A 20 -9.23 6.51 -1.42
CA GLY A 20 -10.09 5.99 -0.36
C GLY A 20 -9.41 6.01 1.01
N LEU A 21 -8.14 5.65 1.07
CA LEU A 21 -7.33 5.68 2.29
C LEU A 21 -7.15 7.11 2.83
N VAL A 22 -6.88 8.09 1.94
CA VAL A 22 -6.81 9.51 2.35
C VAL A 22 -8.10 9.90 3.08
N LYS A 23 -9.27 9.59 2.51
CA LYS A 23 -10.57 9.85 3.13
C LYS A 23 -10.71 9.10 4.46
N GLY A 24 -10.48 7.78 4.49
CA GLY A 24 -10.68 6.96 5.68
C GLY A 24 -9.79 7.38 6.85
N PHE A 25 -8.52 7.72 6.62
CA PHE A 25 -7.64 8.23 7.68
C PHE A 25 -8.02 9.63 8.14
N ARG A 26 -8.48 10.52 7.23
CA ARG A 26 -9.01 11.84 7.61
C ARG A 26 -10.24 11.72 8.51
N GLU A 27 -11.18 10.83 8.20
CA GLU A 27 -12.35 10.56 9.04
C GLU A 27 -11.98 10.04 10.44
N ARG A 28 -10.82 9.38 10.58
CA ARG A 28 -10.24 8.98 11.87
C ARG A 28 -9.42 10.08 12.56
N GLY A 29 -9.37 11.28 12.00
CA GLY A 29 -8.70 12.44 12.60
C GLY A 29 -7.18 12.48 12.38
N TYR A 30 -6.64 11.67 11.47
CA TYR A 30 -5.22 11.71 11.12
C TYR A 30 -4.90 12.94 10.26
N GLN A 31 -3.67 13.42 10.37
CA GLN A 31 -3.03 14.24 9.35
C GLN A 31 -2.47 13.30 8.27
N VAL A 32 -2.61 13.68 7.01
CA VAL A 32 -2.28 12.81 5.87
C VAL A 32 -1.23 13.48 4.99
N VAL A 33 -0.16 12.76 4.71
CA VAL A 33 0.79 13.09 3.64
C VAL A 33 0.47 12.20 2.46
N ALA A 34 -0.08 12.78 1.41
CA ALA A 34 -0.52 12.09 0.20
C ALA A 34 0.50 12.28 -0.91
N THR A 35 1.06 11.19 -1.46
CA THR A 35 2.00 11.28 -2.58
C THR A 35 1.58 10.45 -3.78
N SER A 36 1.73 11.01 -4.96
CA SER A 36 1.69 10.35 -6.26
C SER A 36 2.24 11.27 -7.33
N ARG A 37 2.45 10.75 -8.55
CA ARG A 37 2.92 11.55 -9.71
C ARG A 37 1.97 12.70 -10.06
N SER A 38 0.66 12.51 -9.87
CA SER A 38 -0.41 13.43 -10.29
C SER A 38 -1.23 13.99 -9.12
N ILE A 39 -0.75 13.87 -7.88
CA ILE A 39 -1.47 14.41 -6.72
C ILE A 39 -1.64 15.93 -6.85
N LYS A 40 -2.83 16.41 -6.55
CA LYS A 40 -3.14 17.85 -6.54
C LYS A 40 -3.09 18.39 -5.12
N PRO A 41 -2.75 19.66 -4.92
CA PRO A 41 -2.87 20.31 -3.63
C PRO A 41 -4.27 20.16 -3.05
N SER A 42 -4.35 20.02 -1.73
CA SER A 42 -5.61 19.93 -0.99
C SER A 42 -5.92 21.27 -0.32
N SER A 43 -7.19 21.61 -0.20
CA SER A 43 -7.66 22.72 0.63
C SER A 43 -7.83 22.34 2.11
N ASP A 44 -7.78 21.05 2.45
CA ASP A 44 -7.78 20.56 3.83
C ASP A 44 -6.40 20.80 4.46
N PRO A 45 -6.27 21.62 5.52
CA PRO A 45 -4.98 21.89 6.16
C PRO A 45 -4.32 20.67 6.81
N ASP A 46 -5.07 19.60 7.05
CA ASP A 46 -4.55 18.33 7.54
C ASP A 46 -4.13 17.36 6.41
N ILE A 47 -4.09 17.82 5.15
CA ILE A 47 -3.58 17.04 4.01
C ILE A 47 -2.43 17.77 3.34
N LEU A 48 -1.24 17.20 3.43
CA LEU A 48 -0.06 17.64 2.68
C LEU A 48 0.08 16.79 1.41
N ALA A 49 -0.03 17.43 0.25
CA ALA A 49 0.17 16.77 -1.04
C ALA A 49 1.61 16.97 -1.52
N VAL A 50 2.34 15.88 -1.74
CA VAL A 50 3.72 15.89 -2.24
C VAL A 50 3.79 15.13 -3.56
N ALA A 51 3.90 15.84 -4.67
CA ALA A 51 3.96 15.22 -5.99
C ALA A 51 5.34 14.58 -6.25
N GLY A 52 5.34 13.37 -6.81
CA GLY A 52 6.58 12.68 -7.23
C GLY A 52 6.34 11.23 -7.62
N ASP A 53 7.31 10.68 -8.33
CA ASP A 53 7.34 9.26 -8.67
C ASP A 53 8.06 8.49 -7.56
N ILE A 54 7.36 7.54 -6.93
CA ILE A 54 7.93 6.74 -5.84
C ILE A 54 9.08 5.82 -6.30
N ALA A 55 9.19 5.57 -7.59
CA ALA A 55 10.33 4.87 -8.18
C ALA A 55 11.66 5.66 -8.05
N ASP A 56 11.56 6.97 -7.86
CA ASP A 56 12.72 7.85 -7.62
C ASP A 56 12.99 7.95 -6.11
N PRO A 57 14.17 7.52 -5.63
CA PRO A 57 14.55 7.63 -4.21
C PRO A 57 14.46 9.05 -3.64
N GLN A 58 14.74 10.08 -4.46
CA GLN A 58 14.63 11.48 -4.04
C GLN A 58 13.19 11.87 -3.70
N THR A 59 12.21 11.22 -4.32
CA THR A 59 10.80 11.41 -3.96
C THR A 59 10.52 10.89 -2.54
N ALA A 60 11.04 9.70 -2.19
CA ALA A 60 10.88 9.16 -0.84
C ALA A 60 11.52 10.09 0.22
N GLU A 61 12.73 10.57 -0.03
CA GLU A 61 13.42 11.54 0.84
C GLU A 61 12.61 12.82 1.03
N ARG A 62 12.08 13.37 -0.07
CA ARG A 62 11.27 14.60 -0.03
C ARG A 62 9.97 14.39 0.74
N VAL A 63 9.26 13.30 0.49
CA VAL A 63 7.99 12.99 1.17
C VAL A 63 8.18 12.88 2.68
N ILE A 64 9.18 12.13 3.14
CA ILE A 64 9.45 11.95 4.57
C ILE A 64 9.93 13.25 5.21
N ARG A 65 10.84 13.97 4.57
CA ARG A 65 11.32 15.27 5.05
C ARG A 65 10.18 16.29 5.20
N GLU A 66 9.32 16.40 4.19
CA GLU A 66 8.19 17.34 4.22
C GLU A 66 7.12 16.91 5.24
N ALA A 67 6.86 15.59 5.40
CA ALA A 67 5.98 15.09 6.44
C ALA A 67 6.45 15.53 7.84
N VAL A 68 7.72 15.33 8.15
CA VAL A 68 8.30 15.69 9.45
C VAL A 68 8.35 17.21 9.62
N ALA A 69 8.74 17.95 8.59
CA ALA A 69 8.78 19.42 8.65
C ALA A 69 7.40 20.04 8.89
N HIS A 70 6.33 19.45 8.33
CA HIS A 70 4.98 20.00 8.40
C HIS A 70 4.19 19.52 9.62
N PHE A 71 4.27 18.22 9.94
CA PHE A 71 3.45 17.60 10.99
C PHE A 71 4.26 17.11 12.21
N GLY A 72 5.60 17.11 12.13
CA GLY A 72 6.50 16.81 13.23
C GLY A 72 6.73 15.31 13.52
N ARG A 73 5.99 14.39 12.86
CA ARG A 73 6.06 12.94 13.13
C ARG A 73 5.53 12.11 11.97
N ILE A 74 5.79 10.81 12.03
CA ILE A 74 5.13 9.80 11.19
C ILE A 74 4.71 8.65 12.10
N ASP A 75 3.42 8.29 12.08
CA ASP A 75 2.86 7.18 12.85
C ASP A 75 2.57 5.97 11.98
N THR A 76 2.12 6.20 10.74
CA THR A 76 1.76 5.13 9.82
C THR A 76 2.28 5.43 8.42
N LEU A 77 2.83 4.42 7.76
CA LEU A 77 3.15 4.43 6.34
C LEU A 77 2.27 3.41 5.62
N VAL A 78 1.55 3.84 4.59
CA VAL A 78 0.81 2.96 3.68
C VAL A 78 1.51 2.89 2.33
N ASN A 79 2.17 1.76 2.05
CA ASN A 79 2.77 1.44 0.76
C ASN A 79 1.66 0.92 -0.18
N ASN A 80 0.94 1.85 -0.82
CA ASN A 80 -0.13 1.52 -1.76
C ASN A 80 0.27 1.72 -3.23
N ALA A 81 1.22 2.60 -3.53
CA ALA A 81 1.69 2.78 -4.89
C ALA A 81 2.17 1.46 -5.50
N GLY A 82 1.69 1.16 -6.70
CA GLY A 82 2.06 -0.04 -7.42
C GLY A 82 1.50 -0.03 -8.84
N ILE A 83 2.11 -0.81 -9.71
CA ILE A 83 1.64 -1.07 -11.08
C ILE A 83 1.50 -2.57 -11.29
N PHE A 84 0.57 -2.90 -12.17
CA PHE A 84 0.30 -4.26 -12.60
C PHE A 84 0.41 -4.33 -14.13
N VAL A 85 1.15 -5.31 -14.63
CA VAL A 85 1.30 -5.58 -16.06
C VAL A 85 1.01 -7.06 -16.27
N ALA A 86 -0.05 -7.37 -17.01
CA ALA A 86 -0.43 -8.75 -17.36
C ALA A 86 0.10 -9.10 -18.76
N LYS A 87 1.07 -10.00 -18.80
CA LYS A 87 1.64 -10.53 -20.07
C LYS A 87 2.12 -11.96 -19.85
N PRO A 88 2.09 -12.84 -20.88
CA PRO A 88 2.85 -14.09 -20.85
C PRO A 88 4.31 -13.84 -20.45
N PHE A 89 4.90 -14.74 -19.68
CA PHE A 89 6.24 -14.51 -19.11
C PHE A 89 7.31 -14.19 -20.16
N THR A 90 7.23 -14.83 -21.30
CA THR A 90 8.18 -14.64 -22.41
C THR A 90 8.00 -13.31 -23.19
N GLU A 91 6.92 -12.59 -22.92
CA GLU A 91 6.59 -11.33 -23.59
C GLU A 91 6.92 -10.08 -22.74
N TYR A 92 7.34 -10.27 -21.49
CA TYR A 92 7.82 -9.13 -20.70
C TYR A 92 9.10 -8.57 -21.31
N SER A 93 9.09 -7.26 -21.55
CA SER A 93 10.29 -6.54 -21.96
C SER A 93 11.16 -6.21 -20.73
N GLN A 94 12.42 -5.84 -20.98
CA GLN A 94 13.30 -5.31 -19.92
C GLN A 94 12.73 -4.03 -19.30
N GLU A 95 12.01 -3.23 -20.06
CA GLU A 95 11.36 -2.01 -19.60
C GLU A 95 10.19 -2.33 -18.66
N ASP A 96 9.32 -3.30 -19.01
CA ASP A 96 8.26 -3.78 -18.12
C ASP A 96 8.85 -4.22 -16.77
N TYR A 97 9.89 -5.03 -16.82
CA TYR A 97 10.58 -5.51 -15.61
C TYR A 97 11.14 -4.34 -14.78
N ALA A 98 11.91 -3.46 -15.43
CA ALA A 98 12.54 -2.33 -14.74
C ALA A 98 11.49 -1.40 -14.09
N GLN A 99 10.40 -1.10 -14.81
CA GLN A 99 9.34 -0.23 -14.32
C GLN A 99 8.59 -0.85 -13.14
N VAL A 100 8.23 -2.14 -13.22
CA VAL A 100 7.51 -2.84 -12.15
C VAL A 100 8.39 -2.95 -10.90
N VAL A 101 9.67 -3.32 -11.07
CA VAL A 101 10.63 -3.41 -9.94
C VAL A 101 10.85 -2.04 -9.31
N ALA A 102 11.08 -1.00 -10.11
CA ALA A 102 11.31 0.36 -9.60
C ALA A 102 10.11 0.88 -8.79
N THR A 103 8.88 0.71 -9.32
CA THR A 103 7.69 1.21 -8.63
C THR A 103 7.33 0.34 -7.41
N ASN A 104 7.22 -0.98 -7.59
CA ASN A 104 6.69 -1.85 -6.55
C ASN A 104 7.71 -2.19 -5.46
N MET A 105 8.97 -2.43 -5.82
CA MET A 105 10.00 -2.86 -4.86
C MET A 105 10.89 -1.71 -4.39
N SER A 106 11.52 -0.96 -5.31
CA SER A 106 12.42 0.13 -4.90
C SER A 106 11.65 1.24 -4.18
N GLY A 107 10.44 1.57 -4.67
CA GLY A 107 9.56 2.53 -4.00
C GLY A 107 9.21 2.11 -2.57
N PHE A 108 8.80 0.85 -2.38
CA PHE A 108 8.57 0.29 -1.04
C PHE A 108 9.83 0.38 -0.17
N PHE A 109 10.97 -0.04 -0.70
CA PHE A 109 12.22 -0.11 0.06
C PHE A 109 12.66 1.26 0.58
N HIS A 110 12.79 2.24 -0.30
CA HIS A 110 13.33 3.55 0.08
C HIS A 110 12.42 4.29 1.08
N ILE A 111 11.11 4.35 0.82
CA ILE A 111 10.23 5.09 1.72
C ILE A 111 10.04 4.38 3.05
N SER A 112 10.02 3.04 3.08
CA SER A 112 9.91 2.28 4.32
C SER A 112 11.13 2.45 5.21
N GLN A 113 12.34 2.41 4.62
CA GLN A 113 13.58 2.63 5.35
C GLN A 113 13.60 4.01 6.04
N LEU A 114 13.24 5.05 5.31
CA LEU A 114 13.21 6.42 5.84
C LEU A 114 12.10 6.61 6.88
N ALA A 115 10.92 6.01 6.67
CA ALA A 115 9.82 6.09 7.63
C ALA A 115 10.17 5.39 8.95
N ILE A 116 10.83 4.23 8.90
CA ILE A 116 11.29 3.50 10.09
C ILE A 116 12.22 4.37 10.92
N VAL A 117 13.19 5.06 10.31
CA VAL A 117 14.10 5.98 11.02
C VAL A 117 13.34 7.05 11.80
N GLU A 118 12.25 7.59 11.24
CA GLU A 118 11.42 8.58 11.95
C GLU A 118 10.55 7.94 13.03
N MET A 119 9.99 6.75 12.79
CA MET A 119 9.18 6.02 13.76
C MET A 119 9.99 5.58 14.98
N GLU A 120 11.25 5.20 14.82
CA GLU A 120 12.14 4.83 15.91
C GLU A 120 12.35 5.96 16.92
N LYS A 121 12.33 7.23 16.51
CA LYS A 121 12.44 8.39 17.40
C LYS A 121 11.32 8.44 18.43
N ASN A 122 10.15 7.88 18.09
CA ASN A 122 8.98 7.85 18.96
C ASN A 122 8.75 6.46 19.58
N ALA A 123 9.61 5.46 19.29
CA ALA A 123 9.43 4.05 19.65
C ALA A 123 8.00 3.54 19.34
N SER A 124 7.42 3.99 18.26
CA SER A 124 6.04 3.65 17.83
C SER A 124 5.88 3.89 16.36
N GLY A 125 5.31 2.94 15.64
CA GLY A 125 5.02 3.08 14.21
C GLY A 125 4.26 1.90 13.64
N HIS A 126 3.69 2.10 12.46
CA HIS A 126 3.05 1.04 11.69
C HIS A 126 3.35 1.19 10.20
N ILE A 127 3.80 0.13 9.56
CA ILE A 127 3.89 0.03 8.10
C ILE A 127 2.85 -0.98 7.64
N VAL A 128 2.03 -0.61 6.67
CA VAL A 128 1.12 -1.53 5.99
C VAL A 128 1.27 -1.42 4.48
N SER A 129 1.43 -2.56 3.81
CA SER A 129 1.64 -2.62 2.37
C SER A 129 0.46 -3.25 1.65
N VAL A 130 0.07 -2.71 0.50
CA VAL A 130 -0.92 -3.32 -0.38
C VAL A 130 -0.20 -4.29 -1.33
N THR A 131 -0.49 -5.58 -1.19
CA THR A 131 0.07 -6.66 -2.03
C THR A 131 -0.95 -7.22 -3.02
N THR A 132 -1.12 -8.52 -3.15
CA THR A 132 -2.12 -9.15 -4.02
C THR A 132 -2.29 -10.64 -3.68
N SER A 133 -3.50 -11.16 -3.78
CA SER A 133 -3.83 -12.59 -3.67
C SER A 133 -3.07 -13.47 -4.68
N LEU A 134 -2.63 -12.90 -5.81
CA LEU A 134 -1.84 -13.59 -6.84
C LEU A 134 -0.46 -14.08 -6.36
N VAL A 135 -0.01 -13.66 -5.18
CA VAL A 135 1.20 -14.20 -4.53
C VAL A 135 0.92 -15.60 -3.98
N ASP A 136 -0.25 -15.79 -3.40
CA ASP A 136 -0.62 -17.02 -2.69
C ASP A 136 -1.36 -17.98 -3.61
N HIS A 137 -2.11 -17.46 -4.59
CA HIS A 137 -2.90 -18.25 -5.52
C HIS A 137 -2.84 -17.70 -6.95
N ALA A 138 -2.17 -18.41 -7.85
CA ALA A 138 -2.14 -18.09 -9.26
C ALA A 138 -3.48 -18.43 -9.92
N ILE A 139 -3.97 -17.56 -10.80
CA ILE A 139 -5.26 -17.73 -11.49
C ILE A 139 -4.98 -18.08 -12.95
N ASP A 140 -5.60 -19.15 -13.44
CA ASP A 140 -5.53 -19.50 -14.86
C ASP A 140 -6.09 -18.38 -15.73
N GLY A 141 -5.40 -18.08 -16.84
CA GLY A 141 -5.76 -16.96 -17.72
C GLY A 141 -5.35 -15.56 -17.22
N VAL A 142 -4.74 -15.45 -16.02
CA VAL A 142 -4.22 -14.17 -15.49
C VAL A 142 -2.70 -14.22 -15.35
N PRO A 143 -1.95 -13.95 -16.42
CA PRO A 143 -0.48 -13.98 -16.37
C PRO A 143 0.03 -12.81 -15.51
N SER A 144 0.68 -13.10 -14.38
CA SER A 144 0.97 -12.11 -13.33
C SER A 144 2.36 -12.26 -12.70
N VAL A 145 3.31 -12.90 -13.38
CA VAL A 145 4.62 -13.25 -12.79
C VAL A 145 5.35 -12.05 -12.17
N LEU A 146 5.37 -10.88 -12.83
CA LEU A 146 6.02 -9.69 -12.25
C LEU A 146 5.30 -9.15 -11.02
N ALA A 147 3.96 -9.24 -10.98
CA ALA A 147 3.21 -8.88 -9.79
C ALA A 147 3.51 -9.84 -8.64
N SER A 148 3.46 -11.15 -8.89
CA SER A 148 3.76 -12.19 -7.90
C SER A 148 5.20 -12.08 -7.38
N LEU A 149 6.17 -11.84 -8.27
CA LEU A 149 7.58 -11.66 -7.90
C LEU A 149 7.77 -10.45 -6.98
N THR A 150 7.24 -9.29 -7.37
CA THR A 150 7.47 -8.04 -6.63
C THR A 150 6.65 -7.98 -5.34
N LYS A 151 5.38 -8.33 -5.39
CA LYS A 151 4.49 -8.33 -4.21
C LYS A 151 4.78 -9.48 -3.26
N GLY A 152 5.22 -10.65 -3.77
CA GLY A 152 5.73 -11.75 -2.96
C GLY A 152 6.97 -11.38 -2.16
N GLY A 153 7.88 -10.61 -2.77
CA GLY A 153 9.01 -10.01 -2.07
C GLY A 153 8.59 -9.09 -0.92
N ILE A 154 7.53 -8.30 -1.11
CA ILE A 154 6.96 -7.44 -0.06
C ILE A 154 6.33 -8.28 1.06
N ASN A 155 5.62 -9.38 0.74
CA ASN A 155 5.08 -10.29 1.77
C ASN A 155 6.20 -10.89 2.63
N ALA A 156 7.31 -11.30 2.02
CA ALA A 156 8.48 -11.81 2.74
C ALA A 156 9.14 -10.70 3.59
N ALA A 157 9.34 -9.51 3.02
CA ALA A 157 9.89 -8.35 3.73
C ALA A 157 9.02 -7.91 4.91
N THR A 158 7.69 -7.98 4.78
CA THR A 158 6.73 -7.68 5.86
C THR A 158 7.01 -8.52 7.10
N LYS A 159 7.19 -9.83 6.94
CA LYS A 159 7.48 -10.75 8.06
C LYS A 159 8.87 -10.47 8.66
N SER A 160 9.87 -10.22 7.83
CA SER A 160 11.23 -9.93 8.28
C SER A 160 11.28 -8.64 9.09
N LEU A 161 10.73 -7.55 8.55
CA LEU A 161 10.68 -6.24 9.24
C LEU A 161 9.84 -6.29 10.52
N ALA A 162 8.74 -7.04 10.53
CA ALA A 162 7.91 -7.21 11.71
C ALA A 162 8.72 -7.77 12.89
N ILE A 163 9.54 -8.79 12.65
CA ILE A 163 10.39 -9.38 13.70
C ILE A 163 11.55 -8.46 14.08
N GLU A 164 12.18 -7.81 13.10
CA GLU A 164 13.33 -6.93 13.33
C GLU A 164 12.96 -5.72 14.18
N TYR A 165 11.78 -5.13 13.95
CA TYR A 165 11.38 -3.87 14.58
C TYR A 165 10.34 -4.01 15.72
N ALA A 166 9.82 -5.20 16.01
CA ALA A 166 8.82 -5.41 17.06
C ALA A 166 9.23 -4.84 18.42
N LYS A 167 10.46 -5.11 18.84
CA LYS A 167 11.01 -4.61 20.13
C LYS A 167 11.26 -3.11 20.15
N ARG A 168 11.21 -2.46 18.99
CA ARG A 168 11.35 -1.01 18.82
C ARG A 168 9.99 -0.32 18.71
N GLY A 169 8.88 -1.07 18.93
CA GLY A 169 7.52 -0.55 18.91
C GLY A 169 6.94 -0.32 17.52
N ILE A 170 7.56 -0.86 16.47
CA ILE A 170 7.09 -0.71 15.09
C ILE A 170 6.46 -2.02 14.62
N ARG A 171 5.22 -1.95 14.14
CA ARG A 171 4.50 -3.08 13.53
C ARG A 171 4.59 -2.99 12.01
N VAL A 172 4.64 -4.14 11.36
CA VAL A 172 4.68 -4.21 9.89
C VAL A 172 3.73 -5.30 9.44
N ASN A 173 2.75 -4.93 8.60
CA ASN A 173 1.72 -5.82 8.08
C ASN A 173 1.50 -5.57 6.58
N ALA A 174 0.74 -6.43 5.93
CA ALA A 174 0.27 -6.23 4.57
C ALA A 174 -1.23 -6.58 4.47
N VAL A 175 -1.89 -5.98 3.49
CA VAL A 175 -3.20 -6.40 2.99
C VAL A 175 -3.00 -7.00 1.60
N SER A 176 -3.57 -8.18 1.38
CA SER A 176 -3.51 -8.94 0.13
C SER A 176 -4.90 -8.91 -0.53
N PRO A 177 -5.16 -7.91 -1.41
CA PRO A 177 -6.44 -7.80 -2.10
C PRO A 177 -6.61 -8.84 -3.19
N GLY A 178 -7.87 -9.21 -3.44
CA GLY A 178 -8.30 -9.70 -4.73
C GLY A 178 -8.40 -8.57 -5.76
N ILE A 179 -9.30 -8.71 -6.74
CA ILE A 179 -9.51 -7.67 -7.75
C ILE A 179 -10.54 -6.67 -7.22
N ILE A 180 -10.12 -5.41 -7.10
CA ILE A 180 -10.91 -4.31 -6.51
C ILE A 180 -11.40 -3.36 -7.60
N LYS A 181 -12.63 -2.91 -7.52
CA LYS A 181 -13.21 -1.90 -8.43
C LYS A 181 -12.49 -0.56 -8.25
N THR A 182 -11.58 -0.29 -9.14
CA THR A 182 -10.78 0.95 -9.18
C THR A 182 -10.69 1.42 -10.64
N PRO A 183 -10.20 2.64 -10.91
CA PRO A 183 -9.96 3.10 -12.29
C PRO A 183 -8.98 2.25 -13.11
N MET A 184 -8.35 1.25 -12.50
CA MET A 184 -7.50 0.28 -13.19
C MET A 184 -8.32 -0.71 -14.03
N HIS A 185 -9.60 -0.93 -13.69
CA HIS A 185 -10.49 -1.89 -14.32
C HIS A 185 -11.70 -1.18 -14.94
N GLY A 186 -11.87 -1.28 -16.26
CA GLY A 186 -13.04 -0.74 -16.94
C GLY A 186 -14.33 -1.46 -16.53
N GLU A 187 -15.45 -0.75 -16.48
CA GLU A 187 -16.74 -1.29 -16.04
C GLU A 187 -17.16 -2.53 -16.86
N GLU A 188 -16.80 -2.58 -18.13
CA GLU A 188 -17.08 -3.70 -19.04
C GLU A 188 -16.40 -5.01 -18.61
N THR A 189 -15.34 -4.93 -17.80
CA THR A 189 -14.60 -6.10 -17.30
C THR A 189 -15.12 -6.61 -15.96
N HIS A 190 -15.94 -5.84 -15.24
CA HIS A 190 -16.31 -6.11 -13.84
C HIS A 190 -17.00 -7.46 -13.65
N ALA A 191 -17.90 -7.86 -14.56
CA ALA A 191 -18.60 -9.14 -14.46
C ALA A 191 -17.64 -10.32 -14.59
N ALA A 192 -16.71 -10.26 -15.56
CA ALA A 192 -15.70 -11.30 -15.80
C ALA A 192 -14.70 -11.36 -14.63
N LEU A 193 -14.21 -10.20 -14.17
CA LEU A 193 -13.29 -10.13 -13.03
C LEU A 193 -13.95 -10.54 -11.72
N GLY A 194 -15.24 -10.26 -11.55
CA GLY A 194 -16.03 -10.69 -10.39
C GLY A 194 -16.12 -12.21 -10.28
N SER A 195 -16.29 -12.90 -11.41
CA SER A 195 -16.38 -14.37 -11.44
C SER A 195 -15.09 -15.10 -11.03
N LEU A 196 -13.96 -14.39 -10.97
CA LEU A 196 -12.69 -14.93 -10.49
C LEU A 196 -12.62 -15.02 -8.95
N HIS A 197 -13.64 -14.54 -8.24
CA HIS A 197 -13.72 -14.62 -6.78
C HIS A 197 -14.80 -15.63 -6.37
N PRO A 198 -14.53 -16.52 -5.41
CA PRO A 198 -15.54 -17.44 -4.87
C PRO A 198 -16.83 -16.76 -4.40
N VAL A 199 -16.76 -15.52 -3.89
CA VAL A 199 -17.95 -14.72 -3.51
C VAL A 199 -18.75 -14.19 -4.69
N GLY A 200 -18.23 -14.30 -5.93
CA GLY A 200 -18.94 -13.96 -7.17
C GLY A 200 -18.94 -12.46 -7.56
N HIS A 201 -18.16 -11.63 -6.89
CA HIS A 201 -18.03 -10.20 -7.22
C HIS A 201 -16.65 -9.67 -6.90
N MET A 202 -16.27 -8.53 -7.52
CA MET A 202 -15.06 -7.78 -7.17
C MET A 202 -15.23 -7.12 -5.80
N GLY A 203 -14.11 -6.90 -5.10
CA GLY A 203 -14.10 -6.07 -3.90
C GLY A 203 -14.32 -4.58 -4.22
N GLU A 204 -14.77 -3.84 -3.22
CA GLU A 204 -14.88 -2.38 -3.26
C GLU A 204 -13.64 -1.72 -2.62
N ILE A 205 -13.38 -0.46 -2.93
CA ILE A 205 -12.28 0.30 -2.32
C ILE A 205 -12.39 0.29 -0.80
N ASP A 206 -13.62 0.41 -0.28
CA ASP A 206 -13.86 0.47 1.17
C ASP A 206 -13.48 -0.83 1.89
N ASP A 207 -13.59 -1.99 1.27
CA ASP A 207 -13.15 -3.26 1.86
C ASP A 207 -11.65 -3.20 2.23
N ILE A 208 -10.83 -2.63 1.36
CA ILE A 208 -9.40 -2.48 1.60
C ILE A 208 -9.11 -1.36 2.60
N VAL A 209 -9.85 -0.26 2.53
CA VAL A 209 -9.74 0.84 3.50
C VAL A 209 -10.03 0.34 4.91
N GLN A 210 -11.12 -0.39 5.13
CA GLN A 210 -11.47 -0.93 6.45
C GLN A 210 -10.42 -1.94 6.96
N ALA A 211 -9.88 -2.79 6.09
CA ALA A 211 -8.83 -3.73 6.46
C ALA A 211 -7.55 -3.02 6.92
N ILE A 212 -7.11 -1.98 6.20
CA ILE A 212 -5.93 -1.19 6.58
C ILE A 212 -6.17 -0.43 7.88
N LEU A 213 -7.35 0.17 8.05
CA LEU A 213 -7.72 0.87 9.29
C LEU A 213 -7.86 -0.08 10.49
N TYR A 214 -8.30 -1.34 10.26
CA TYR A 214 -8.28 -2.38 11.29
C TYR A 214 -6.83 -2.68 11.72
N LEU A 215 -5.94 -2.98 10.78
CA LEU A 215 -4.53 -3.27 11.08
C LEU A 215 -3.84 -2.10 11.78
N ASP A 216 -4.19 -0.87 11.41
CA ASP A 216 -3.64 0.33 12.05
C ASP A 216 -4.03 0.41 13.53
N GLY A 217 -5.26 0.08 13.87
CA GLY A 217 -5.76 0.04 15.25
C GLY A 217 -5.41 -1.22 16.04
N ALA A 218 -4.99 -2.31 15.38
CA ALA A 218 -4.76 -3.63 15.99
C ALA A 218 -3.34 -3.74 16.56
N ASN A 219 -3.11 -3.21 17.75
CA ASN A 219 -1.77 -3.11 18.37
C ASN A 219 -1.07 -4.45 18.65
N PHE A 220 -1.78 -5.58 18.59
CA PHE A 220 -1.21 -6.93 18.82
C PHE A 220 -1.03 -7.71 17.52
N VAL A 221 -1.16 -7.05 16.37
CA VAL A 221 -0.99 -7.66 15.02
C VAL A 221 0.26 -7.09 14.36
N THR A 222 1.24 -7.96 14.09
CA THR A 222 2.45 -7.63 13.30
C THR A 222 2.92 -8.88 12.55
N GLY A 223 3.45 -8.70 11.34
CA GLY A 223 3.86 -9.80 10.44
C GLY A 223 2.70 -10.46 9.69
N GLU A 224 1.50 -9.90 9.78
CA GLU A 224 0.28 -10.43 9.16
C GLU A 224 0.18 -10.03 7.69
N ILE A 225 -0.31 -10.95 6.87
CA ILE A 225 -0.74 -10.74 5.50
C ILE A 225 -2.26 -10.98 5.48
N LEU A 226 -3.03 -9.92 5.66
CA LEU A 226 -4.49 -9.98 5.73
C LEU A 226 -5.10 -10.09 4.34
N HIS A 227 -5.71 -11.24 4.03
CA HIS A 227 -6.40 -11.45 2.76
C HIS A 227 -7.77 -10.78 2.75
N VAL A 228 -8.00 -9.97 1.72
CA VAL A 228 -9.29 -9.30 1.42
C VAL A 228 -9.57 -9.53 -0.06
N ASP A 229 -9.89 -10.76 -0.41
CA ASP A 229 -9.80 -11.27 -1.76
C ASP A 229 -11.02 -12.07 -2.22
N GLY A 230 -12.12 -12.00 -1.47
CA GLY A 230 -13.34 -12.74 -1.79
C GLY A 230 -13.18 -14.24 -1.85
N GLY A 231 -12.16 -14.78 -1.15
CA GLY A 231 -11.88 -16.22 -1.06
C GLY A 231 -10.87 -16.73 -2.09
N GLN A 232 -10.27 -15.89 -2.94
CA GLN A 232 -9.34 -16.34 -3.99
C GLN A 232 -8.17 -17.16 -3.44
N SER A 233 -7.60 -16.77 -2.30
CA SER A 233 -6.46 -17.48 -1.69
C SER A 233 -6.88 -18.70 -0.84
N ALA A 234 -8.16 -18.86 -0.52
CA ALA A 234 -8.66 -19.98 0.28
C ALA A 234 -8.79 -21.28 -0.51
N GLY A 235 -8.77 -21.22 -1.84
CA GLY A 235 -8.91 -22.35 -2.75
C GLY A 235 -10.21 -22.33 -3.57
N HIS A 236 -10.33 -23.28 -4.51
CA HIS A 236 -11.49 -23.50 -5.39
C HIS A 236 -12.06 -24.88 -5.16
#